data_6107d7780eb2aa32e08376faa91e87b0
#
_entry.id   6107d7780eb2aa32e08376faa91e87b0
#
_cell.length_a   1.000
_cell.length_b   1.000
_cell.length_c   1.000
_cell.angle_alpha   90.00
_cell.angle_beta   90.00
_cell.angle_gamma   90.00
#
_symmetry.space_group_name_H-M   'P 1'
#
loop_
_entity.id
_entity.type
_entity.pdbx_description
1 polymer ?
#
loop_
_entity_poly.entity_id
_entity_poly.type
_entity_poly.pdbx_seq_one_letter_code
_entity_poly.pdbx_strand_id
1 'polypeptide(L)'
;MKKAVSMVLIVSILFVQILAFVGCEKKSELQKFSNYYFDYFDTATTIVGYEKTKEDFDATCEEIKTLLNEYHRLFTIYNRYEGLNNLVTINDINDGKHDVVTVDKKIIDMLTFAKEMYSKTNGNVNIAMGSVLKIWHIYRNDGLDDPANAELPPMDKLKEASKHTNIEDLIIDQENNTVFLADPQMLLDVGAIAKGYAVEQISKYLEEKGVTGYILNVGGNVRTIGMADGDKWKVGIENPDTENEDKPFIEYLKIAGESVVTSGSYQRFYVVNGENYHHIIDPETLMPGTKFRSVSVLTDDSGLGDAMSTALFIMDFEDGKKLVESTENVEAMWVMNDGEQVYSDGFLDYTFDYEAEK
;
A
#
# COMPACT_ATOMS: atom_id res chain seq x y z
N MET A 1 -28.38 30.37 -4.33
CA MET A 1 -28.20 29.44 -5.45
C MET A 1 -26.93 28.67 -5.16
N LYS A 2 -27.07 27.43 -4.66
CA LYS A 2 -25.95 26.57 -4.27
C LYS A 2 -25.36 25.96 -5.55
N LYS A 3 -24.13 26.35 -5.91
CA LYS A 3 -23.37 25.65 -6.94
C LYS A 3 -22.79 24.40 -6.29
N ALA A 4 -23.25 23.26 -6.73
CA ALA A 4 -22.63 21.97 -6.43
C ALA A 4 -21.26 21.95 -7.13
N VAL A 5 -20.20 21.94 -6.36
CA VAL A 5 -18.85 21.62 -6.84
C VAL A 5 -18.84 20.12 -7.10
N SER A 6 -18.78 19.79 -8.39
CA SER A 6 -18.65 18.40 -8.82
C SER A 6 -17.21 17.99 -8.57
N MET A 7 -17.00 17.25 -7.49
CA MET A 7 -15.74 16.57 -7.19
C MET A 7 -15.61 15.46 -8.23
N VAL A 8 -14.80 15.67 -9.26
CA VAL A 8 -14.40 14.63 -10.20
C VAL A 8 -13.36 13.77 -9.47
N LEU A 9 -13.86 12.78 -8.72
CA LEU A 9 -13.04 11.65 -8.33
C LEU A 9 -12.74 10.88 -9.63
N ILE A 10 -11.53 11.02 -10.14
CA ILE A 10 -11.02 10.08 -11.16
C ILE A 10 -10.77 8.77 -10.43
N VAL A 11 -11.81 7.95 -10.39
CA VAL A 11 -11.70 6.55 -9.98
C VAL A 11 -11.09 5.82 -11.17
N SER A 12 -9.77 5.63 -11.14
CA SER A 12 -9.13 4.65 -12.00
C SER A 12 -9.65 3.27 -11.58
N ILE A 13 -10.71 2.81 -12.25
CA ILE A 13 -11.22 1.45 -12.10
C ILE A 13 -10.20 0.55 -12.77
N LEU A 14 -9.35 -0.09 -11.98
CA LEU A 14 -8.49 -1.19 -12.42
C LEU A 14 -9.40 -2.30 -12.97
N PHE A 15 -9.63 -2.28 -14.28
CA PHE A 15 -10.24 -3.39 -14.99
C PHE A 15 -9.23 -4.53 -15.07
N VAL A 16 -9.32 -5.46 -14.14
CA VAL A 16 -8.74 -6.79 -14.38
C VAL A 16 -9.59 -7.42 -15.50
N GLN A 17 -9.22 -7.18 -16.75
CA GLN A 17 -9.84 -7.87 -17.89
C GLN A 17 -9.31 -9.29 -17.93
N ILE A 18 -10.09 -10.22 -17.42
CA ILE A 18 -9.80 -11.64 -17.51
C ILE A 18 -10.69 -12.20 -18.62
N LEU A 19 -10.08 -12.48 -19.77
CA LEU A 19 -10.72 -13.12 -20.90
C LEU A 19 -10.86 -14.63 -20.65
N ALA A 20 -12.06 -15.14 -20.84
CA ALA A 20 -12.35 -16.57 -20.82
C ALA A 20 -11.97 -17.18 -22.17
N PHE A 21 -11.03 -18.13 -22.19
CA PHE A 21 -10.79 -18.98 -23.35
C PHE A 21 -11.64 -20.24 -23.27
N VAL A 22 -12.34 -20.54 -24.36
CA VAL A 22 -13.04 -21.82 -24.57
C VAL A 22 -12.04 -22.79 -25.21
N GLY A 23 -11.29 -23.50 -24.37
CA GLY A 23 -10.59 -24.72 -24.74
C GLY A 23 -11.39 -25.91 -24.23
N CYS A 24 -11.55 -26.97 -25.02
CA CYS A 24 -12.21 -28.22 -24.64
C CYS A 24 -11.32 -28.99 -23.63
N GLU A 25 -11.35 -28.61 -22.36
CA GLU A 25 -10.87 -29.37 -21.21
C GLU A 25 -12.00 -29.48 -20.18
N LYS A 26 -11.95 -30.46 -19.28
CA LYS A 26 -12.94 -30.70 -18.24
C LYS A 26 -13.45 -29.37 -17.69
N LYS A 27 -14.73 -29.09 -17.94
CA LYS A 27 -15.37 -27.87 -17.46
C LYS A 27 -15.18 -27.83 -15.94
N SER A 28 -14.37 -26.87 -15.45
CA SER A 28 -14.26 -26.64 -14.02
C SER A 28 -15.66 -26.42 -13.43
N GLU A 29 -15.90 -26.94 -12.22
CA GLU A 29 -17.14 -26.66 -11.47
C GLU A 29 -17.09 -25.25 -10.85
N LEU A 30 -15.92 -24.58 -10.90
CA LEU A 30 -15.72 -23.26 -10.32
C LEU A 30 -16.13 -22.17 -11.31
N GLN A 31 -16.68 -21.09 -10.76
CA GLN A 31 -17.06 -19.88 -11.47
C GLN A 31 -16.32 -18.70 -10.88
N LYS A 32 -15.96 -17.74 -11.74
CA LYS A 32 -15.28 -16.54 -11.33
C LYS A 32 -16.29 -15.49 -10.87
N PHE A 33 -16.05 -14.93 -9.68
CA PHE A 33 -16.81 -13.83 -9.10
C PHE A 33 -15.90 -12.66 -8.73
N SER A 34 -16.47 -11.46 -8.57
CA SER A 34 -15.77 -10.28 -8.09
C SER A 34 -16.69 -9.39 -7.26
N ASN A 35 -16.12 -8.75 -6.23
CA ASN A 35 -16.76 -7.72 -5.43
C ASN A 35 -15.82 -6.51 -5.29
N TYR A 36 -16.42 -5.32 -5.10
CA TYR A 36 -15.73 -4.04 -5.00
C TYR A 36 -16.18 -3.29 -3.75
N TYR A 37 -15.25 -2.68 -3.01
CA TYR A 37 -15.49 -1.90 -1.79
C TYR A 37 -14.66 -0.63 -1.80
N PHE A 38 -15.11 0.43 -1.10
CA PHE A 38 -14.45 1.73 -1.04
C PHE A 38 -14.27 2.24 0.38
N ASP A 39 -14.53 1.40 1.38
CA ASP A 39 -14.68 1.79 2.78
C ASP A 39 -13.39 1.58 3.61
N TYR A 40 -12.33 1.00 3.02
CA TYR A 40 -11.15 0.57 3.78
C TYR A 40 -9.87 1.26 3.28
N PHE A 41 -9.04 1.71 4.21
CA PHE A 41 -7.73 2.33 3.94
C PHE A 41 -7.76 3.50 2.93
N ASP A 42 -8.91 4.21 2.87
CA ASP A 42 -9.16 5.34 1.95
C ASP A 42 -8.83 4.99 0.48
N THR A 43 -9.17 3.75 0.07
CA THR A 43 -8.85 3.26 -1.27
C THR A 43 -9.90 2.27 -1.78
N ALA A 44 -9.84 1.99 -3.10
CA ALA A 44 -10.65 0.94 -3.70
C ALA A 44 -10.08 -0.45 -3.33
N THR A 45 -10.97 -1.35 -2.93
CA THR A 45 -10.67 -2.77 -2.69
C THR A 45 -11.40 -3.61 -3.72
N THR A 46 -10.69 -4.51 -4.39
CA THR A 46 -11.25 -5.50 -5.31
C THR A 46 -10.94 -6.90 -4.79
N ILE A 47 -11.95 -7.74 -4.69
CA ILE A 47 -11.81 -9.17 -4.38
C ILE A 47 -12.29 -9.95 -5.60
N VAL A 48 -11.47 -10.84 -6.11
CA VAL A 48 -11.82 -11.78 -7.18
C VAL A 48 -11.59 -13.18 -6.66
N GLY A 49 -12.51 -14.10 -6.95
CA GLY A 49 -12.37 -15.48 -6.50
C GLY A 49 -13.03 -16.47 -7.44
N TYR A 50 -12.58 -17.71 -7.39
CA TYR A 50 -13.17 -18.86 -8.06
C TYR A 50 -13.88 -19.75 -7.02
N GLU A 51 -15.20 -19.86 -7.13
CA GLU A 51 -16.02 -20.64 -6.22
C GLU A 51 -17.09 -21.44 -6.99
N LYS A 52 -17.66 -22.46 -6.33
CA LYS A 52 -18.77 -23.24 -6.91
C LYS A 52 -20.04 -22.44 -7.01
N THR A 53 -20.30 -21.61 -6.01
CA THR A 53 -21.51 -20.77 -5.94
C THR A 53 -21.18 -19.33 -5.58
N LYS A 54 -22.09 -18.42 -5.94
CA LYS A 54 -21.98 -17.01 -5.53
C LYS A 54 -22.09 -16.86 -4.01
N GLU A 55 -22.89 -17.71 -3.37
CA GLU A 55 -23.09 -17.73 -1.92
C GLU A 55 -21.80 -18.06 -1.18
N ASP A 56 -21.01 -19.04 -1.65
CA ASP A 56 -19.70 -19.39 -1.06
C ASP A 56 -18.72 -18.23 -1.22
N PHE A 57 -18.66 -17.63 -2.41
CA PHE A 57 -17.84 -16.45 -2.67
C PHE A 57 -18.22 -15.27 -1.77
N ASP A 58 -19.53 -14.97 -1.63
CA ASP A 58 -20.00 -13.88 -0.79
C ASP A 58 -19.69 -14.13 0.70
N ALA A 59 -19.78 -15.37 1.16
CA ALA A 59 -19.40 -15.73 2.53
C ALA A 59 -17.91 -15.44 2.80
N THR A 60 -17.02 -15.83 1.89
CA THR A 60 -15.58 -15.50 1.99
C THR A 60 -15.34 -13.99 1.92
N CYS A 61 -16.04 -13.26 1.06
CA CYS A 61 -15.95 -11.81 0.99
C CYS A 61 -16.38 -11.12 2.29
N GLU A 62 -17.42 -11.60 2.98
CA GLU A 62 -17.84 -11.03 4.28
C GLU A 62 -16.80 -11.26 5.38
N GLU A 63 -16.10 -12.40 5.37
CA GLU A 63 -14.96 -12.61 6.28
C GLU A 63 -13.82 -11.63 5.98
N ILE A 64 -13.42 -11.49 4.71
CA ILE A 64 -12.40 -10.54 4.28
C ILE A 64 -12.77 -9.12 4.70
N LYS A 65 -14.01 -8.68 4.46
CA LYS A 65 -14.53 -7.37 4.87
C LYS A 65 -14.44 -7.15 6.38
N THR A 66 -14.79 -8.16 7.16
CA THR A 66 -14.73 -8.08 8.62
C THR A 66 -13.28 -7.82 9.08
N LEU A 67 -12.33 -8.55 8.52
CA LEU A 67 -10.91 -8.39 8.83
C LEU A 67 -10.35 -7.05 8.31
N LEU A 68 -10.69 -6.65 7.07
CA LEU A 68 -10.30 -5.34 6.52
C LEU A 68 -10.81 -4.19 7.41
N ASN A 69 -12.07 -4.27 7.88
CA ASN A 69 -12.63 -3.28 8.78
C ASN A 69 -11.92 -3.25 10.13
N GLU A 70 -11.56 -4.41 10.66
CA GLU A 70 -10.80 -4.50 11.91
C GLU A 70 -9.43 -3.83 11.77
N TYR A 71 -8.63 -4.19 10.77
CA TYR A 71 -7.31 -3.59 10.52
C TYR A 71 -7.41 -2.10 10.20
N HIS A 72 -8.37 -1.68 9.38
CA HIS A 72 -8.61 -0.27 9.09
C HIS A 72 -8.84 0.54 10.37
N ARG A 73 -9.70 0.04 11.27
CA ARG A 73 -10.01 0.73 12.54
C ARG A 73 -8.83 0.75 13.50
N LEU A 74 -8.00 -0.28 13.52
CA LEU A 74 -6.80 -0.36 14.36
C LEU A 74 -5.68 0.55 13.83
N PHE A 75 -5.49 0.64 12.52
CA PHE A 75 -4.34 1.30 11.89
C PHE A 75 -4.61 2.73 11.43
N THR A 76 -5.87 3.21 11.50
CA THR A 76 -6.16 4.59 11.13
C THR A 76 -5.50 5.60 12.08
N ILE A 77 -4.96 6.67 11.50
CA ILE A 77 -4.42 7.84 12.22
C ILE A 77 -5.41 9.03 12.20
N TYR A 78 -6.60 8.84 11.63
CA TYR A 78 -7.60 9.91 11.41
C TYR A 78 -8.84 9.77 12.27
N ASN A 79 -9.32 8.54 12.52
CA ASN A 79 -10.63 8.29 13.12
C ASN A 79 -10.51 7.58 14.48
N ARG A 80 -11.20 8.13 15.49
CA ARG A 80 -11.39 7.47 16.78
C ARG A 80 -12.62 6.57 16.74
N TYR A 81 -12.55 5.47 17.46
CA TYR A 81 -13.68 4.57 17.68
C TYR A 81 -13.90 4.36 19.18
N GLU A 82 -15.16 4.45 19.62
CA GLU A 82 -15.48 4.26 21.03
C GLU A 82 -15.04 2.88 21.55
N GLY A 83 -14.33 2.86 22.67
CA GLY A 83 -13.83 1.64 23.29
C GLY A 83 -12.65 0.97 22.57
N LEU A 84 -12.07 1.59 21.54
CA LEU A 84 -10.92 1.07 20.81
C LEU A 84 -9.72 2.02 20.89
N ASN A 85 -8.63 1.55 21.46
CA ASN A 85 -7.34 2.22 21.37
C ASN A 85 -6.66 1.83 20.05
N ASN A 86 -6.48 2.80 19.17
CA ASN A 86 -5.85 2.66 17.86
C ASN A 86 -4.67 3.63 17.69
N LEU A 87 -4.14 3.80 16.47
CA LEU A 87 -3.01 4.71 16.24
C LEU A 87 -3.34 6.17 16.54
N VAL A 88 -4.60 6.62 16.33
CA VAL A 88 -5.01 7.96 16.75
C VAL A 88 -4.83 8.11 18.26
N THR A 89 -5.20 7.08 19.04
CA THR A 89 -5.07 7.11 20.50
C THR A 89 -3.60 7.22 20.92
N ILE A 90 -2.68 6.48 20.24
CA ILE A 90 -1.24 6.58 20.48
C ILE A 90 -0.74 7.99 20.15
N ASN A 91 -1.13 8.55 19.00
CA ASN A 91 -0.70 9.87 18.55
C ASN A 91 -1.24 11.01 19.43
N ASP A 92 -2.47 10.88 19.98
CA ASP A 92 -3.12 11.94 20.77
C ASP A 92 -2.61 12.05 22.21
N ILE A 93 -1.89 11.06 22.70
CA ILE A 93 -1.29 11.10 24.04
C ILE A 93 -0.32 12.25 24.16
N ASN A 94 0.21 12.72 23.05
CA ASN A 94 1.09 13.89 23.00
C ASN A 94 0.41 15.22 23.36
N ASP A 95 -0.91 15.27 23.53
CA ASP A 95 -1.63 16.43 24.05
C ASP A 95 -1.41 16.64 25.58
N GLY A 96 -0.20 16.35 26.07
CA GLY A 96 0.28 16.70 27.41
C GLY A 96 0.12 15.64 28.49
N LYS A 97 -0.29 14.41 28.15
CA LYS A 97 -0.43 13.32 29.14
C LYS A 97 0.75 12.36 29.15
N HIS A 98 1.46 12.19 28.06
CA HIS A 98 2.70 11.38 27.96
C HIS A 98 2.59 10.02 28.68
N ASP A 99 1.53 9.28 28.37
CA ASP A 99 1.17 8.05 29.04
C ASP A 99 1.40 6.83 28.16
N VAL A 100 1.60 5.70 28.80
CA VAL A 100 1.62 4.38 28.16
C VAL A 100 0.21 3.99 27.70
N VAL A 101 0.05 3.53 26.46
CA VAL A 101 -1.23 3.08 25.89
C VAL A 101 -1.26 1.56 25.77
N THR A 102 -2.27 0.93 26.35
CA THR A 102 -2.57 -0.48 26.06
C THR A 102 -3.37 -0.56 24.75
N VAL A 103 -2.92 -1.39 23.83
CA VAL A 103 -3.51 -1.56 22.49
C VAL A 103 -3.78 -3.03 22.17
N ASP A 104 -4.48 -3.28 21.06
CA ASP A 104 -4.64 -4.63 20.53
C ASP A 104 -3.28 -5.22 20.09
N LYS A 105 -3.11 -6.53 20.27
CA LYS A 105 -1.88 -7.24 19.86
C LYS A 105 -1.56 -7.04 18.37
N LYS A 106 -2.56 -6.92 17.51
CA LYS A 106 -2.35 -6.66 16.08
C LYS A 106 -1.62 -5.33 15.81
N ILE A 107 -1.82 -4.32 16.66
CA ILE A 107 -1.05 -3.06 16.59
C ILE A 107 0.39 -3.31 17.02
N ILE A 108 0.61 -4.05 18.11
CA ILE A 108 1.96 -4.41 18.57
C ILE A 108 2.74 -5.15 17.47
N ASP A 109 2.10 -6.14 16.84
CA ASP A 109 2.72 -6.95 15.80
C ASP A 109 3.07 -6.09 14.57
N MET A 110 2.16 -5.21 14.15
CA MET A 110 2.39 -4.29 13.03
C MET A 110 3.50 -3.27 13.35
N LEU A 111 3.52 -2.69 14.56
CA LEU A 111 4.56 -1.73 14.94
C LEU A 111 5.93 -2.41 15.09
N THR A 112 5.97 -3.67 15.53
CA THR A 112 7.20 -4.48 15.57
C THR A 112 7.71 -4.73 14.15
N PHE A 113 6.84 -5.18 13.25
CA PHE A 113 7.16 -5.32 11.83
C PHE A 113 7.66 -4.01 11.21
N ALA A 114 7.06 -2.88 11.58
CA ALA A 114 7.50 -1.57 11.09
C ALA A 114 8.94 -1.21 11.50
N LYS A 115 9.34 -1.53 12.75
CA LYS A 115 10.74 -1.36 13.21
C LYS A 115 11.71 -2.29 12.47
N GLU A 116 11.28 -3.49 12.10
CA GLU A 116 12.07 -4.40 11.25
C GLU A 116 12.23 -3.82 9.85
N MET A 117 11.17 -3.29 9.26
CA MET A 117 11.21 -2.64 7.95
C MET A 117 12.06 -1.36 7.95
N TYR A 118 12.00 -0.55 9.02
CA TYR A 118 12.91 0.57 9.19
C TYR A 118 14.37 0.12 9.10
N SER A 119 14.75 -0.92 9.84
CA SER A 119 16.11 -1.45 9.84
C SER A 119 16.50 -2.03 8.47
N LYS A 120 15.61 -2.83 7.86
CA LYS A 120 15.84 -3.46 6.56
C LYS A 120 16.02 -2.43 5.43
N THR A 121 15.29 -1.33 5.47
CA THR A 121 15.31 -0.28 4.44
C THR A 121 16.26 0.87 4.76
N ASN A 122 17.16 0.71 5.72
CA ASN A 122 18.11 1.75 6.17
C ASN A 122 17.41 3.09 6.51
N GLY A 123 16.23 3.03 7.13
CA GLY A 123 15.45 4.18 7.56
C GLY A 123 14.60 4.84 6.46
N ASN A 124 14.62 4.35 5.21
CA ASN A 124 13.79 4.92 4.14
C ASN A 124 12.28 4.69 4.36
N VAL A 125 11.90 3.62 5.05
CA VAL A 125 10.55 3.45 5.58
C VAL A 125 10.59 3.68 7.08
N ASN A 126 10.00 4.79 7.52
CA ASN A 126 10.00 5.22 8.92
C ASN A 126 8.60 5.65 9.35
N ILE A 127 7.92 4.82 10.13
CA ILE A 127 6.58 5.14 10.65
C ILE A 127 6.58 6.29 11.69
N ALA A 128 7.74 6.67 12.23
CA ALA A 128 7.87 7.83 13.13
C ALA A 128 7.87 9.17 12.36
N MET A 129 7.77 9.17 11.03
CA MET A 129 7.69 10.37 10.19
C MET A 129 6.36 11.14 10.32
N GLY A 130 5.42 10.70 11.15
CA GLY A 130 4.09 11.27 11.24
C GLY A 130 4.06 12.78 11.52
N SER A 131 5.01 13.32 12.28
CA SER A 131 5.13 14.78 12.52
C SER A 131 5.40 15.57 11.23
N VAL A 132 6.22 15.03 10.33
CA VAL A 132 6.50 15.63 9.01
C VAL A 132 5.34 15.40 8.05
N LEU A 133 4.83 14.15 7.97
CA LEU A 133 3.75 13.77 7.06
C LEU A 133 2.45 14.50 7.36
N LYS A 134 2.16 14.79 8.65
CA LYS A 134 1.00 15.63 9.05
C LYS A 134 1.03 17.01 8.40
N ILE A 135 2.20 17.64 8.30
CA ILE A 135 2.34 18.94 7.63
C ILE A 135 2.02 18.78 6.13
N TRP A 136 2.60 17.78 5.46
CA TRP A 136 2.30 17.47 4.06
C TRP A 136 0.81 17.18 3.83
N HIS A 137 0.15 16.43 4.72
CA HIS A 137 -1.28 16.14 4.64
C HIS A 137 -2.13 17.42 4.69
N ILE A 138 -1.78 18.36 5.56
CA ILE A 138 -2.50 19.65 5.66
C ILE A 138 -2.36 20.42 4.34
N TYR A 139 -1.14 20.67 3.88
CA TYR A 139 -0.89 21.45 2.67
C TYR A 139 -1.48 20.80 1.42
N ARG A 140 -1.43 19.46 1.34
CA ARG A 140 -2.07 18.72 0.23
C ARG A 140 -3.60 18.88 0.26
N ASN A 141 -4.23 18.75 1.42
CA ASN A 141 -5.69 18.87 1.54
C ASN A 141 -6.13 20.31 1.23
N ASP A 142 -5.46 21.30 1.78
CA ASP A 142 -5.71 22.71 1.47
C ASP A 142 -5.54 22.99 -0.04
N GLY A 143 -4.48 22.45 -0.66
CA GLY A 143 -4.24 22.61 -2.10
C GLY A 143 -5.23 21.86 -3.00
N LEU A 144 -5.81 20.76 -2.54
CA LEU A 144 -6.90 20.06 -3.25
C LEU A 144 -8.23 20.82 -3.10
N ASP A 145 -8.48 21.43 -1.95
CA ASP A 145 -9.69 22.22 -1.69
C ASP A 145 -9.65 23.60 -2.39
N ASP A 146 -8.48 24.22 -2.49
CA ASP A 146 -8.25 25.51 -3.21
C ASP A 146 -7.00 25.45 -4.10
N PRO A 147 -7.08 24.81 -5.27
CA PRO A 147 -5.92 24.64 -6.17
C PRO A 147 -5.28 25.96 -6.66
N ALA A 148 -6.04 27.05 -6.67
CA ALA A 148 -5.52 28.35 -7.12
C ALA A 148 -4.56 28.99 -6.10
N ASN A 149 -4.67 28.64 -4.84
CA ASN A 149 -3.84 29.11 -3.72
C ASN A 149 -3.03 27.96 -3.08
N ALA A 150 -2.81 26.88 -3.81
CA ALA A 150 -2.01 25.75 -3.31
C ALA A 150 -0.56 26.18 -3.06
N GLU A 151 -0.03 25.82 -1.90
CA GLU A 151 1.33 26.15 -1.46
C GLU A 151 2.09 24.89 -1.03
N LEU A 152 3.43 25.00 -1.00
CA LEU A 152 4.28 23.99 -0.41
C LEU A 152 4.48 24.22 1.08
N PRO A 153 4.65 23.15 1.88
CA PRO A 153 5.05 23.29 3.28
C PRO A 153 6.38 24.07 3.39
N PRO A 154 6.47 25.06 4.30
CA PRO A 154 7.73 25.73 4.57
C PRO A 154 8.79 24.76 5.07
N MET A 155 9.98 24.79 4.46
CA MET A 155 11.07 23.87 4.78
C MET A 155 11.54 23.96 6.24
N ASP A 156 11.46 25.13 6.85
CA ASP A 156 11.81 25.33 8.26
C ASP A 156 10.85 24.57 9.20
N LYS A 157 9.54 24.52 8.88
CA LYS A 157 8.56 23.72 9.61
C LYS A 157 8.85 22.22 9.45
N LEU A 158 9.16 21.77 8.22
CA LEU A 158 9.49 20.36 7.97
C LEU A 158 10.77 19.95 8.74
N LYS A 159 11.81 20.79 8.72
CA LYS A 159 13.04 20.55 9.48
C LYS A 159 12.83 20.57 11.00
N GLU A 160 11.90 21.37 11.51
CA GLU A 160 11.57 21.31 12.93
C GLU A 160 10.86 20.01 13.27
N ALA A 161 9.85 19.63 12.49
CA ALA A 161 9.11 18.39 12.67
C ALA A 161 10.00 17.13 12.52
N SER A 162 11.03 17.18 11.66
CA SER A 162 11.94 16.04 11.45
C SER A 162 12.83 15.73 12.65
N LYS A 163 12.94 16.61 13.63
CA LYS A 163 13.65 16.33 14.89
C LYS A 163 12.91 15.30 15.76
N HIS A 164 11.65 15.03 15.46
CA HIS A 164 10.72 14.16 16.20
C HIS A 164 10.41 12.87 15.45
N THR A 165 11.35 12.33 14.69
CA THR A 165 11.18 11.16 13.81
C THR A 165 12.12 9.99 14.16
N ASN A 166 12.73 10.02 15.36
CA ASN A 166 13.62 8.95 15.79
C ASN A 166 12.81 7.70 16.18
N ILE A 167 12.89 6.64 15.37
CA ILE A 167 12.12 5.39 15.60
C ILE A 167 12.42 4.73 16.95
N GLU A 168 13.59 5.00 17.56
CA GLU A 168 13.93 4.43 18.86
C GLU A 168 13.12 5.04 20.02
N ASP A 169 12.46 6.20 19.79
CA ASP A 169 11.53 6.79 20.75
C ASP A 169 10.16 6.12 20.73
N LEU A 170 9.91 5.21 19.78
CA LEU A 170 8.77 4.28 19.80
C LEU A 170 9.12 3.07 20.65
N ILE A 171 8.60 3.02 21.87
CA ILE A 171 8.80 1.95 22.84
C ILE A 171 7.60 1.00 22.81
N ILE A 172 7.85 -0.28 22.54
CA ILE A 172 6.84 -1.34 22.43
C ILE A 172 7.11 -2.36 23.52
N ASP A 173 6.12 -2.63 24.37
CA ASP A 173 6.11 -3.75 25.32
C ASP A 173 5.17 -4.84 24.79
N GLN A 174 5.76 -5.87 24.21
CA GLN A 174 5.01 -6.98 23.60
C GLN A 174 4.33 -7.88 24.66
N GLU A 175 4.86 -7.95 25.88
CA GLU A 175 4.30 -8.80 26.95
C GLU A 175 3.00 -8.19 27.51
N ASN A 176 2.98 -6.86 27.65
CA ASN A 176 1.84 -6.14 28.22
C ASN A 176 0.94 -5.50 27.15
N ASN A 177 1.26 -5.64 25.86
CA ASN A 177 0.58 -5.00 24.74
C ASN A 177 0.48 -3.48 24.92
N THR A 178 1.60 -2.83 25.26
CA THR A 178 1.61 -1.38 25.45
C THR A 178 2.58 -0.67 24.53
N VAL A 179 2.25 0.58 24.22
CA VAL A 179 3.05 1.49 23.39
C VAL A 179 3.27 2.79 24.14
N PHE A 180 4.48 3.33 24.05
CA PHE A 180 4.86 4.62 24.59
C PHE A 180 5.73 5.37 23.59
N LEU A 181 5.43 6.64 23.35
CA LEU A 181 6.26 7.55 22.54
C LEU A 181 7.12 8.39 23.50
N ALA A 182 8.44 8.14 23.53
CA ALA A 182 9.36 8.84 24.43
C ALA A 182 9.54 10.32 24.05
N ASP A 183 9.44 10.66 22.78
CA ASP A 183 9.36 12.04 22.31
C ASP A 183 7.88 12.51 22.28
N PRO A 184 7.50 13.53 23.06
CA PRO A 184 6.11 14.02 23.13
C PRO A 184 5.61 14.71 21.84
N GLN A 185 6.49 14.97 20.87
CA GLN A 185 6.12 15.57 19.59
C GLN A 185 6.16 14.56 18.43
N MET A 186 6.59 13.31 18.70
CA MET A 186 6.53 12.24 17.72
C MET A 186 5.07 11.91 17.38
N LEU A 187 4.82 11.65 16.11
CA LEU A 187 3.57 11.06 15.61
C LEU A 187 3.91 9.86 14.74
N LEU A 188 3.05 8.84 14.81
CA LEU A 188 3.14 7.68 13.94
C LEU A 188 2.30 7.89 12.68
N ASP A 189 2.84 7.47 11.54
CA ASP A 189 2.12 7.32 10.27
C ASP A 189 2.55 6.01 9.62
N VAL A 190 1.59 5.13 9.40
CA VAL A 190 1.82 3.76 8.90
C VAL A 190 1.42 3.58 7.44
N GLY A 191 1.20 4.69 6.72
CA GLY A 191 0.72 4.67 5.33
C GLY A 191 1.57 3.85 4.37
N ALA A 192 2.88 3.73 4.64
CA ALA A 192 3.83 2.97 3.82
C ALA A 192 3.80 1.44 4.03
N ILE A 193 3.07 0.95 5.05
CA ILE A 193 3.10 -0.49 5.42
C ILE A 193 1.72 -1.07 5.75
N ALA A 194 0.77 -0.24 6.18
CA ALA A 194 -0.46 -0.72 6.81
C ALA A 194 -1.35 -1.56 5.88
N LYS A 195 -1.42 -1.18 4.60
CA LYS A 195 -2.22 -1.89 3.61
C LYS A 195 -1.64 -3.28 3.33
N GLY A 196 -0.36 -3.34 2.99
CA GLY A 196 0.32 -4.59 2.69
C GLY A 196 0.33 -5.53 3.89
N TYR A 197 0.60 -4.99 5.08
CA TYR A 197 0.55 -5.78 6.32
C TYR A 197 -0.85 -6.38 6.56
N ALA A 198 -1.91 -5.58 6.44
CA ALA A 198 -3.28 -6.06 6.61
C ALA A 198 -3.65 -7.12 5.56
N VAL A 199 -3.32 -6.88 4.28
CA VAL A 199 -3.55 -7.82 3.19
C VAL A 199 -2.83 -9.15 3.44
N GLU A 200 -1.59 -9.11 3.91
CA GLU A 200 -0.81 -10.31 4.23
C GLU A 200 -1.44 -11.11 5.37
N GLN A 201 -1.83 -10.45 6.49
CA GLN A 201 -2.47 -11.13 7.60
C GLN A 201 -3.81 -11.76 7.22
N ILE A 202 -4.60 -11.09 6.37
CA ILE A 202 -5.86 -11.63 5.85
C ILE A 202 -5.59 -12.82 4.92
N SER A 203 -4.58 -12.74 4.07
CA SER A 203 -4.22 -13.82 3.16
C SER A 203 -3.75 -15.07 3.91
N LYS A 204 -2.88 -14.91 4.90
CA LYS A 204 -2.45 -16.00 5.80
C LYS A 204 -3.63 -16.66 6.51
N TYR A 205 -4.56 -15.86 7.04
CA TYR A 205 -5.76 -16.38 7.68
C TYR A 205 -6.61 -17.22 6.72
N LEU A 206 -6.78 -16.77 5.47
CA LEU A 206 -7.55 -17.50 4.46
C LEU A 206 -6.84 -18.79 4.03
N GLU A 207 -5.52 -18.74 3.85
CA GLU A 207 -4.69 -19.89 3.51
C GLU A 207 -4.72 -20.96 4.61
N GLU A 208 -4.65 -20.56 5.89
CA GLU A 208 -4.80 -21.46 7.06
C GLU A 208 -6.17 -22.14 7.10
N LYS A 209 -7.22 -21.50 6.60
CA LYS A 209 -8.56 -22.09 6.44
C LYS A 209 -8.69 -22.98 5.20
N GLY A 210 -7.67 -23.07 4.37
CA GLY A 210 -7.67 -23.83 3.12
C GLY A 210 -8.36 -23.11 1.98
N VAL A 211 -8.63 -21.80 2.09
CA VAL A 211 -9.16 -20.98 0.99
C VAL A 211 -8.07 -20.81 -0.06
N THR A 212 -8.42 -21.00 -1.32
CA THR A 212 -7.55 -20.85 -2.47
C THR A 212 -8.33 -20.31 -3.67
N GLY A 213 -7.64 -19.81 -4.69
CA GLY A 213 -8.31 -19.28 -5.88
C GLY A 213 -8.84 -17.87 -5.68
N TYR A 214 -8.18 -17.05 -4.88
CA TYR A 214 -8.55 -15.64 -4.65
C TYR A 214 -7.43 -14.66 -5.00
N ILE A 215 -7.83 -13.45 -5.33
CA ILE A 215 -6.95 -12.29 -5.45
C ILE A 215 -7.57 -11.12 -4.69
N LEU A 216 -6.77 -10.49 -3.83
CA LEU A 216 -7.09 -9.28 -3.09
C LEU A 216 -6.28 -8.13 -3.67
N ASN A 217 -6.96 -7.04 -4.03
CA ASN A 217 -6.31 -5.79 -4.41
C ASN A 217 -6.84 -4.67 -3.51
N VAL A 218 -6.00 -4.15 -2.64
CA VAL A 218 -6.31 -3.05 -1.72
C VAL A 218 -5.45 -1.85 -2.09
N GLY A 219 -5.98 -0.97 -2.94
CA GLY A 219 -5.29 0.25 -3.35
C GLY A 219 -3.93 0.03 -4.03
N GLY A 220 -3.84 -0.94 -4.94
CA GLY A 220 -2.61 -1.28 -5.65
C GLY A 220 -1.72 -2.30 -4.92
N ASN A 221 -2.11 -2.74 -3.72
CA ASN A 221 -1.52 -3.88 -3.02
C ASN A 221 -2.26 -5.13 -3.50
N VAL A 222 -1.67 -5.88 -4.43
CA VAL A 222 -2.27 -7.07 -5.03
C VAL A 222 -1.64 -8.32 -4.43
N ARG A 223 -2.47 -9.20 -3.84
CA ARG A 223 -2.04 -10.49 -3.26
C ARG A 223 -2.88 -11.63 -3.85
N THR A 224 -2.22 -12.65 -4.36
CA THR A 224 -2.86 -13.86 -4.86
C THR A 224 -2.85 -14.95 -3.78
N ILE A 225 -3.96 -15.69 -3.65
CA ILE A 225 -4.13 -16.79 -2.71
C ILE A 225 -4.34 -18.05 -3.54
N GLY A 226 -3.27 -18.82 -3.72
CA GLY A 226 -3.26 -19.99 -4.58
C GLY A 226 -3.49 -19.67 -6.06
N MET A 227 -3.96 -20.66 -6.81
CA MET A 227 -4.12 -20.61 -8.27
C MET A 227 -5.53 -20.18 -8.68
N ALA A 228 -5.65 -19.55 -9.84
CA ALA A 228 -6.91 -19.22 -10.52
C ALA A 228 -7.46 -20.45 -11.24
N ASP A 229 -8.27 -21.26 -10.56
CA ASP A 229 -8.89 -22.47 -11.14
C ASP A 229 -7.87 -23.42 -11.82
N GLY A 230 -6.74 -23.62 -11.16
CA GLY A 230 -5.67 -24.51 -11.66
C GLY A 230 -4.62 -23.86 -12.55
N ASP A 231 -4.72 -22.56 -12.84
CA ASP A 231 -3.73 -21.76 -13.56
C ASP A 231 -3.18 -20.63 -12.69
N LYS A 232 -2.07 -20.01 -13.08
CA LYS A 232 -1.56 -18.80 -12.42
C LYS A 232 -2.47 -17.61 -12.69
N TRP A 233 -2.55 -16.70 -11.72
CA TRP A 233 -3.22 -15.42 -11.91
C TRP A 233 -2.45 -14.55 -12.89
N LYS A 234 -3.18 -13.87 -13.78
CA LYS A 234 -2.64 -12.85 -14.67
C LYS A 234 -2.86 -11.47 -14.04
N VAL A 235 -1.80 -10.79 -13.68
CA VAL A 235 -1.82 -9.47 -13.03
C VAL A 235 -1.10 -8.46 -13.91
N GLY A 236 -1.76 -7.34 -14.23
CA GLY A 236 -1.16 -6.21 -14.96
C GLY A 236 -0.56 -5.18 -14.00
N ILE A 237 0.63 -4.69 -14.32
CA ILE A 237 1.25 -3.53 -13.67
C ILE A 237 0.79 -2.27 -14.42
N GLU A 238 0.14 -1.36 -13.68
CA GLU A 238 -0.43 -0.13 -14.24
C GLU A 238 0.66 0.77 -14.85
N ASN A 239 0.31 1.39 -15.97
CA ASN A 239 1.19 2.38 -16.60
C ASN A 239 1.20 3.67 -15.78
N PRO A 240 2.36 4.16 -15.28
CA PRO A 240 2.42 5.45 -14.60
C PRO A 240 2.14 6.66 -15.52
N ASP A 241 2.16 6.47 -16.84
CA ASP A 241 1.60 7.41 -17.81
C ASP A 241 0.10 7.17 -17.96
N THR A 242 -0.68 7.72 -17.02
CA THR A 242 -2.13 7.54 -16.96
C THR A 242 -2.90 8.23 -18.11
N GLU A 243 -2.23 9.06 -18.91
CA GLU A 243 -2.81 9.68 -20.11
C GLU A 243 -2.73 8.73 -21.33
N ASN A 244 -1.95 7.69 -21.26
CA ASN A 244 -1.80 6.69 -22.32
C ASN A 244 -2.90 5.61 -22.22
N GLU A 245 -4.10 5.94 -22.66
CA GLU A 245 -5.26 5.02 -22.65
C GLU A 245 -5.07 3.77 -23.54
N ASP A 246 -4.21 3.86 -24.56
CA ASP A 246 -3.93 2.73 -25.48
C ASP A 246 -3.07 1.65 -24.80
N LYS A 247 -2.31 2.00 -23.77
CA LYS A 247 -1.44 1.08 -23.00
C LYS A 247 -1.66 1.25 -21.49
N PRO A 248 -2.79 0.80 -20.94
CA PRO A 248 -3.10 0.97 -19.50
C PRO A 248 -2.19 0.17 -18.58
N PHE A 249 -1.57 -0.89 -19.08
CA PHE A 249 -0.59 -1.69 -18.35
C PHE A 249 0.73 -1.71 -19.10
N ILE A 250 1.83 -1.67 -18.37
CA ILE A 250 3.18 -1.68 -18.93
C ILE A 250 3.83 -3.05 -18.89
N GLU A 251 3.38 -3.93 -17.98
CA GLU A 251 3.87 -5.28 -17.82
C GLU A 251 2.74 -6.19 -17.34
N TYR A 252 2.85 -7.50 -17.62
CA TYR A 252 1.91 -8.53 -17.18
C TYR A 252 2.63 -9.69 -16.53
N LEU A 253 2.16 -10.11 -15.36
CA LEU A 253 2.76 -11.16 -14.55
C LEU A 253 1.82 -12.37 -14.44
N LYS A 254 2.43 -13.57 -14.35
CA LYS A 254 1.77 -14.83 -13.96
C LYS A 254 2.26 -15.25 -12.59
N ILE A 255 1.40 -15.14 -11.59
CA ILE A 255 1.73 -15.38 -10.18
C ILE A 255 0.68 -16.27 -9.50
N ALA A 256 1.08 -16.99 -8.42
CA ALA A 256 0.19 -17.88 -7.66
C ALA A 256 0.71 -18.04 -6.22
N GLY A 257 0.27 -17.17 -5.32
CA GLY A 257 0.73 -17.08 -3.93
C GLY A 257 1.65 -15.88 -3.67
N GLU A 258 1.99 -15.12 -4.71
CA GLU A 258 2.82 -13.91 -4.58
C GLU A 258 1.94 -12.65 -4.51
N SER A 259 2.58 -11.56 -4.10
CA SER A 259 2.07 -10.19 -4.07
C SER A 259 2.80 -9.32 -5.08
N VAL A 260 2.06 -8.38 -5.71
CA VAL A 260 2.61 -7.27 -6.48
C VAL A 260 2.18 -5.97 -5.85
N VAL A 261 3.13 -5.16 -5.43
CA VAL A 261 2.87 -3.88 -4.76
C VAL A 261 3.59 -2.76 -5.50
N THR A 262 2.83 -1.73 -5.87
CA THR A 262 3.38 -0.60 -6.63
C THR A 262 3.29 0.69 -5.85
N SER A 263 4.41 1.38 -5.71
CA SER A 263 4.53 2.77 -5.28
C SER A 263 4.78 3.67 -6.47
N GLY A 264 4.03 4.79 -6.58
CA GLY A 264 4.15 5.69 -7.72
C GLY A 264 3.73 7.13 -7.43
N SER A 265 4.22 8.05 -8.26
CA SER A 265 3.98 9.50 -8.13
C SER A 265 2.62 9.97 -8.64
N TYR A 266 1.90 9.12 -9.38
CA TYR A 266 0.74 9.49 -10.20
C TYR A 266 -0.61 9.31 -9.50
N GLN A 267 -0.69 8.65 -8.35
CA GLN A 267 -1.97 8.29 -7.72
C GLN A 267 -2.49 9.33 -6.70
N ARG A 268 -1.63 9.89 -5.86
CA ARG A 268 -2.01 10.80 -4.75
C ARG A 268 -1.09 12.00 -4.72
N PHE A 269 -1.41 13.03 -5.48
CA PHE A 269 -0.65 14.28 -5.58
C PHE A 269 -1.56 15.49 -5.53
N TYR A 270 -0.99 16.66 -5.30
CA TYR A 270 -1.59 17.96 -5.55
C TYR A 270 -0.64 18.81 -6.40
N VAL A 271 -1.16 19.88 -6.99
CA VAL A 271 -0.41 20.69 -7.95
C VAL A 271 -0.09 22.06 -7.34
N VAL A 272 1.19 22.45 -7.38
CA VAL A 272 1.64 23.80 -6.98
C VAL A 272 2.45 24.39 -8.13
N ASN A 273 2.03 25.55 -8.64
CA ASN A 273 2.69 26.24 -9.77
C ASN A 273 2.88 25.35 -11.03
N GLY A 274 1.99 24.40 -11.27
CA GLY A 274 2.05 23.48 -12.42
C GLY A 274 2.89 22.21 -12.21
N GLU A 275 3.49 22.04 -11.03
CA GLU A 275 4.27 20.86 -10.66
C GLU A 275 3.50 19.95 -9.71
N ASN A 276 3.64 18.63 -9.88
CA ASN A 276 2.97 17.61 -9.06
C ASN A 276 3.79 17.28 -7.80
N TYR A 277 3.15 17.30 -6.64
CA TYR A 277 3.74 16.92 -5.36
C TYR A 277 2.95 15.75 -4.76
N HIS A 278 3.52 14.56 -4.82
CA HIS A 278 2.88 13.33 -4.35
C HIS A 278 3.19 13.04 -2.86
N HIS A 279 2.57 11.99 -2.33
CA HIS A 279 2.55 11.68 -0.90
C HIS A 279 3.73 10.86 -0.37
N ILE A 280 4.62 10.35 -1.23
CA ILE A 280 5.78 9.53 -0.81
C ILE A 280 6.94 10.50 -0.51
N ILE A 281 7.17 10.76 0.77
CA ILE A 281 8.12 11.75 1.25
C ILE A 281 9.44 11.06 1.61
N ASP A 282 10.52 11.56 1.04
CA ASP A 282 11.88 11.14 1.35
C ASP A 282 12.29 11.68 2.74
N PRO A 283 12.67 10.82 3.68
CA PRO A 283 13.04 11.23 5.05
C PRO A 283 14.30 12.09 5.13
N GLU A 284 15.18 12.05 4.13
CA GLU A 284 16.41 12.85 4.09
C GLU A 284 16.13 14.27 3.58
N THR A 285 15.42 14.37 2.45
CA THR A 285 15.12 15.66 1.81
C THR A 285 13.89 16.34 2.38
N LEU A 286 13.00 15.60 3.05
CA LEU A 286 11.68 15.99 3.55
C LEU A 286 10.73 16.44 2.45
N MET A 287 11.03 16.09 1.18
CA MET A 287 10.27 16.39 -0.02
C MET A 287 9.79 15.10 -0.70
N PRO A 288 8.80 15.16 -1.61
CA PRO A 288 8.44 14.02 -2.41
C PRO A 288 9.62 13.44 -3.18
N GLY A 289 9.74 12.11 -3.23
CA GLY A 289 10.76 11.41 -4.01
C GLY A 289 10.60 11.70 -5.51
N THR A 290 11.71 11.86 -6.24
CA THR A 290 11.69 12.28 -7.65
C THR A 290 12.49 11.36 -8.58
N LYS A 291 12.95 10.21 -8.07
CA LYS A 291 13.92 9.37 -8.80
C LYS A 291 13.25 8.48 -9.86
N PHE A 292 12.00 8.09 -9.63
CA PHE A 292 11.26 7.17 -10.48
C PHE A 292 9.81 7.64 -10.70
N ARG A 293 9.16 7.16 -11.78
CA ARG A 293 7.71 7.30 -11.96
C ARG A 293 6.95 6.30 -11.08
N SER A 294 7.42 5.06 -11.06
CA SER A 294 6.89 4.00 -10.20
C SER A 294 7.92 2.92 -9.92
N VAL A 295 7.71 2.19 -8.83
CA VAL A 295 8.44 0.97 -8.50
C VAL A 295 7.43 -0.10 -8.11
N SER A 296 7.50 -1.26 -8.76
CA SER A 296 6.67 -2.43 -8.45
C SER A 296 7.54 -3.51 -7.83
N VAL A 297 7.11 -4.04 -6.69
CA VAL A 297 7.79 -5.12 -5.97
C VAL A 297 6.94 -6.37 -6.06
N LEU A 298 7.56 -7.48 -6.44
CA LEU A 298 7.02 -8.83 -6.43
C LEU A 298 7.66 -9.60 -5.27
N THR A 299 6.85 -10.21 -4.42
CA THR A 299 7.29 -10.96 -3.24
C THR A 299 6.19 -11.90 -2.75
N ASP A 300 6.52 -12.84 -1.88
CA ASP A 300 5.56 -13.74 -1.21
C ASP A 300 4.91 -13.13 0.05
N ASP A 301 5.34 -11.95 0.51
CA ASP A 301 4.78 -11.23 1.65
C ASP A 301 4.33 -9.81 1.24
N SER A 302 3.02 -9.55 1.28
CA SER A 302 2.43 -8.27 0.88
C SER A 302 2.86 -7.11 1.78
N GLY A 303 3.12 -7.36 3.07
CA GLY A 303 3.62 -6.34 4.01
C GLY A 303 5.05 -5.93 3.66
N LEU A 304 5.91 -6.91 3.37
CA LEU A 304 7.26 -6.65 2.87
C LEU A 304 7.20 -5.89 1.54
N GLY A 305 6.31 -6.28 0.63
CA GLY A 305 6.12 -5.62 -0.66
C GLY A 305 5.73 -4.13 -0.52
N ASP A 306 4.82 -3.78 0.40
CA ASP A 306 4.39 -2.39 0.64
C ASP A 306 5.56 -1.54 1.17
N ALA A 307 6.29 -2.06 2.16
CA ALA A 307 7.49 -1.40 2.69
C ALA A 307 8.59 -1.24 1.62
N MET A 308 8.91 -2.32 0.91
CA MET A 308 9.98 -2.32 -0.10
C MET A 308 9.65 -1.40 -1.27
N SER A 309 8.41 -1.41 -1.80
CA SER A 309 8.05 -0.54 -2.92
C SER A 309 8.21 0.94 -2.56
N THR A 310 7.86 1.34 -1.33
CA THR A 310 8.08 2.70 -0.81
C THR A 310 9.55 3.02 -0.64
N ALA A 311 10.35 2.12 -0.04
CA ALA A 311 11.78 2.33 0.14
C ALA A 311 12.51 2.47 -1.20
N LEU A 312 12.28 1.53 -2.11
CA LEU A 312 12.92 1.51 -3.44
C LEU A 312 12.54 2.73 -4.29
N PHE A 313 11.35 3.29 -4.08
CA PHE A 313 10.93 4.52 -4.76
C PHE A 313 11.72 5.75 -4.29
N ILE A 314 12.22 5.74 -3.05
CA ILE A 314 12.97 6.84 -2.43
C ILE A 314 14.48 6.68 -2.63
N MET A 315 15.01 5.44 -2.53
CA MET A 315 16.43 5.11 -2.57
C MET A 315 17.06 5.43 -3.93
N ASP A 316 18.38 5.58 -3.96
CA ASP A 316 19.13 5.56 -5.22
C ASP A 316 19.03 4.18 -5.86
N PHE A 317 18.95 4.13 -7.19
CA PHE A 317 18.74 2.89 -7.95
C PHE A 317 19.72 1.77 -7.55
N GLU A 318 21.02 2.09 -7.49
CA GLU A 318 22.07 1.10 -7.17
C GLU A 318 21.94 0.53 -5.74
N ASP A 319 21.49 1.35 -4.78
CA ASP A 319 21.28 0.88 -3.41
C ASP A 319 19.96 0.11 -3.28
N GLY A 320 18.93 0.54 -3.99
CA GLY A 320 17.69 -0.21 -4.12
C GLY A 320 17.88 -1.58 -4.77
N LYS A 321 18.67 -1.64 -5.84
CA LYS A 321 19.02 -2.91 -6.51
C LYS A 321 19.74 -3.87 -5.56
N LYS A 322 20.76 -3.40 -4.82
CA LYS A 322 21.46 -4.21 -3.80
C LYS A 322 20.50 -4.71 -2.71
N LEU A 323 19.56 -3.86 -2.29
CA LEU A 323 18.58 -4.25 -1.28
C LEU A 323 17.67 -5.38 -1.80
N VAL A 324 17.20 -5.32 -3.04
CA VAL A 324 16.43 -6.39 -3.69
C VAL A 324 17.29 -7.67 -3.79
N GLU A 325 18.50 -7.60 -4.33
CA GLU A 325 19.41 -8.73 -4.47
C GLU A 325 19.78 -9.41 -3.13
N SER A 326 19.76 -8.67 -2.02
CA SER A 326 20.05 -9.19 -0.67
C SER A 326 18.83 -9.66 0.10
N THR A 327 17.61 -9.50 -0.46
CA THR A 327 16.35 -9.88 0.19
C THR A 327 15.77 -11.09 -0.53
N GLU A 328 15.57 -12.17 0.20
CA GLU A 328 15.02 -13.43 -0.33
C GLU A 328 13.58 -13.24 -0.83
N ASN A 329 13.23 -13.85 -1.96
CA ASN A 329 11.90 -13.83 -2.57
C ASN A 329 11.39 -12.41 -2.89
N VAL A 330 12.29 -11.48 -3.21
CA VAL A 330 11.92 -10.13 -3.65
C VAL A 330 12.51 -9.85 -5.02
N GLU A 331 11.63 -9.46 -5.94
CA GLU A 331 11.99 -8.94 -7.25
C GLU A 331 11.36 -7.55 -7.45
N ALA A 332 11.95 -6.74 -8.30
CA ALA A 332 11.46 -5.40 -8.53
C ALA A 332 11.57 -4.94 -9.98
N MET A 333 10.65 -4.06 -10.36
CA MET A 333 10.65 -3.30 -11.62
C MET A 333 10.59 -1.81 -11.31
N TRP A 334 11.51 -1.05 -11.87
CA TRP A 334 11.55 0.42 -11.81
C TRP A 334 11.11 1.00 -13.15
N VAL A 335 10.28 2.03 -13.10
CA VAL A 335 9.98 2.88 -14.26
C VAL A 335 10.69 4.20 -14.06
N MET A 336 11.71 4.44 -14.87
CA MET A 336 12.53 5.64 -14.82
C MET A 336 11.75 6.87 -15.28
N ASN A 337 12.25 8.08 -15.01
CA ASN A 337 11.56 9.33 -15.38
C ASN A 337 11.41 9.53 -16.90
N ASP A 338 12.27 8.93 -17.71
CA ASP A 338 12.16 8.92 -19.18
C ASP A 338 11.26 7.81 -19.72
N GLY A 339 10.74 6.92 -18.84
CA GLY A 339 9.87 5.80 -19.16
C GLY A 339 10.61 4.48 -19.40
N GLU A 340 11.94 4.44 -19.28
CA GLU A 340 12.69 3.18 -19.32
C GLU A 340 12.24 2.26 -18.18
N GLN A 341 12.07 0.97 -18.49
CA GLN A 341 11.74 -0.08 -17.52
C GLN A 341 12.99 -0.86 -17.19
N VAL A 342 13.36 -0.91 -15.93
CA VAL A 342 14.53 -1.64 -15.43
C VAL A 342 14.06 -2.69 -14.44
N TYR A 343 14.63 -3.90 -14.52
CA TYR A 343 14.19 -5.05 -13.77
C TYR A 343 15.32 -5.62 -12.90
N SER A 344 14.99 -6.22 -11.77
CA SER A 344 15.89 -7.14 -11.08
C SER A 344 16.02 -8.46 -11.86
N ASP A 345 17.04 -9.25 -11.53
CA ASP A 345 17.47 -10.39 -12.36
C ASP A 345 16.39 -11.46 -12.53
N GLY A 346 15.56 -11.72 -11.52
CA GLY A 346 14.52 -12.76 -11.53
C GLY A 346 13.12 -12.24 -11.89
N PHE A 347 12.91 -10.92 -12.01
CA PHE A 347 11.57 -10.37 -12.26
C PHE A 347 10.95 -10.87 -13.56
N LEU A 348 11.74 -10.97 -14.62
CA LEU A 348 11.28 -11.39 -15.95
C LEU A 348 10.78 -12.85 -16.01
N ASP A 349 11.17 -13.69 -15.05
CA ASP A 349 10.68 -15.09 -14.97
C ASP A 349 9.18 -15.18 -14.66
N TYR A 350 8.60 -14.08 -14.17
CA TYR A 350 7.16 -13.98 -13.86
C TYR A 350 6.38 -13.29 -14.99
N THR A 351 7.04 -12.69 -15.96
CA THR A 351 6.37 -11.95 -17.05
C THR A 351 5.86 -12.87 -18.16
N PHE A 352 4.88 -12.40 -18.93
CA PHE A 352 4.39 -13.09 -20.11
C PHE A 352 3.89 -12.11 -21.17
N ASP A 353 3.95 -12.54 -22.44
CA ASP A 353 3.40 -11.76 -23.56
C ASP A 353 1.87 -11.90 -23.60
N TYR A 354 1.20 -10.89 -23.08
CA TYR A 354 -0.26 -10.84 -23.03
C TYR A 354 -0.91 -10.82 -24.42
N GLU A 355 -0.28 -10.18 -25.40
CA GLU A 355 -0.83 -10.10 -26.78
C GLU A 355 -0.71 -11.48 -27.50
N ALA A 356 0.35 -12.24 -27.21
CA ALA A 356 0.52 -13.59 -27.76
C ALA A 356 -0.45 -14.61 -27.15
N GLU A 357 -1.05 -14.32 -25.99
CA GLU A 357 -1.95 -15.22 -25.27
C GLU A 357 -3.45 -14.80 -25.34
N LYS A 358 -3.79 -13.78 -26.15
CA LYS A 358 -5.17 -13.41 -26.50
C LYS A 358 -5.71 -14.37 -27.55
#